data_4654fae7f44488817d317e0116339495
#
_entry.id   4654fae7f44488817d317e0116339495
#
_cell.length_a   1.000
_cell.length_b   1.000
_cell.length_c   1.000
_cell.angle_alpha   90.00
_cell.angle_beta   90.00
_cell.angle_gamma   90.00
#
_symmetry.space_group_name_H-M   'P 1'
#
loop_
_entity.id
_entity.type
_entity.pdbx_description
1 polymer ?
#
loop_
_entity_poly.entity_id
_entity_poly.type
_entity_poly.pdbx_seq_one_letter_code
_entity_poly.pdbx_strand_id
1 'polypeptide(L)'
;MKIISQGKAKFFDSPEGRKAWIYSFPEYEFQYDEQQPGAILKWHHHAKIWETIYIIEGELVVKWKESGEVKEQIVKAGDIIEPGHGSHTFENRSDGIVKFIAFKQFLSRKNMQEMIGKDKVYDE
;
A
#
# COMPACT_ATOMS: atom_id res chain seq x y z
N MET A 1 -2.98 24.73 13.93
CA MET A 1 -3.70 23.59 13.30
C MET A 1 -3.39 23.56 11.82
N LYS A 2 -3.15 22.40 11.27
CA LYS A 2 -2.90 22.22 9.84
C LYS A 2 -3.96 21.28 9.27
N ILE A 3 -4.63 21.72 8.19
CA ILE A 3 -5.66 20.93 7.52
C ILE A 3 -5.26 20.82 6.05
N ILE A 4 -5.22 19.60 5.54
CA ILE A 4 -4.87 19.32 4.15
C ILE A 4 -6.08 18.68 3.49
N SER A 5 -6.63 19.35 2.46
CA SER A 5 -7.74 18.80 1.69
C SER A 5 -7.27 17.72 0.72
N GLN A 6 -8.16 16.83 0.35
CA GLN A 6 -7.86 15.74 -0.60
C GLN A 6 -7.37 16.28 -1.95
N GLY A 7 -7.88 17.45 -2.37
CA GLY A 7 -7.45 18.06 -3.61
C GLY A 7 -5.97 18.47 -3.65
N LYS A 8 -5.31 18.55 -2.50
CA LYS A 8 -3.87 18.83 -2.41
C LYS A 8 -3.00 17.59 -2.31
N ALA A 9 -3.60 16.42 -2.20
CA ALA A 9 -2.86 15.17 -2.23
C ALA A 9 -2.28 14.93 -3.62
N LYS A 10 -1.16 14.24 -3.68
CA LYS A 10 -0.64 13.75 -4.95
C LYS A 10 -1.49 12.57 -5.40
N PHE A 11 -2.11 12.68 -6.56
CA PHE A 11 -3.00 11.64 -7.07
C PHE A 11 -2.31 10.76 -8.10
N PHE A 12 -2.51 9.45 -7.96
CA PHE A 12 -2.10 8.46 -8.93
C PHE A 12 -3.28 7.60 -9.36
N ASP A 13 -3.42 7.43 -10.69
CA ASP A 13 -4.33 6.45 -11.26
C ASP A 13 -3.42 5.38 -11.89
N SER A 14 -3.16 4.32 -11.14
CA SER A 14 -2.24 3.27 -11.55
C SER A 14 -2.86 2.38 -12.63
N PRO A 15 -2.09 1.97 -13.65
CA PRO A 15 -2.55 1.00 -14.64
C PRO A 15 -2.88 -0.37 -14.03
N GLU A 16 -2.44 -0.63 -12.81
CA GLU A 16 -2.79 -1.85 -12.08
C GLU A 16 -4.23 -1.87 -11.58
N GLY A 17 -4.97 -0.76 -11.70
CA GLY A 17 -6.34 -0.64 -11.22
C GLY A 17 -6.44 -0.10 -9.80
N ARG A 18 -5.48 0.70 -9.37
CA ARG A 18 -5.47 1.32 -8.05
C ARG A 18 -5.40 2.83 -8.18
N LYS A 19 -6.29 3.54 -7.49
CA LYS A 19 -6.22 4.98 -7.32
C LYS A 19 -5.63 5.28 -5.95
N ALA A 20 -4.70 6.22 -5.89
CA ALA A 20 -4.00 6.57 -4.67
C ALA A 20 -3.95 8.08 -4.47
N TRP A 21 -4.25 8.52 -3.27
CA TRP A 21 -4.09 9.90 -2.81
C TRP A 21 -3.00 9.91 -1.74
N ILE A 22 -1.89 10.58 -2.05
CA ILE A 22 -0.67 10.53 -1.25
C ILE A 22 -0.44 11.85 -0.54
N TYR A 23 -0.27 11.78 0.78
CA TYR A 23 0.02 12.91 1.66
C TYR A 23 1.39 12.70 2.27
N SER A 24 2.35 13.57 1.90
CA SER A 24 3.74 13.42 2.33
C SER A 24 4.07 14.37 3.49
N PHE A 25 4.72 13.81 4.50
CA PHE A 25 5.17 14.51 5.70
C PHE A 25 6.67 14.22 5.92
N PRO A 26 7.37 15.03 6.73
CA PRO A 26 8.82 14.80 6.93
C PRO A 26 9.19 13.43 7.48
N GLU A 27 8.34 12.83 8.32
CA GLU A 27 8.67 11.60 9.04
C GLU A 27 7.86 10.38 8.58
N TYR A 28 6.83 10.59 7.74
CA TYR A 28 5.97 9.52 7.28
C TYR A 28 5.23 9.93 6.02
N GLU A 29 4.61 8.96 5.38
CA GLU A 29 3.67 9.16 4.28
C GLU A 29 2.36 8.49 4.62
N PHE A 30 1.27 9.21 4.37
CA PHE A 30 -0.08 8.70 4.53
C PHE A 30 -0.72 8.59 3.15
N GLN A 31 -1.26 7.42 2.83
CA GLN A 31 -1.82 7.14 1.51
C GLN A 31 -3.21 6.53 1.67
N TYR A 32 -4.19 7.09 0.98
CA TYR A 32 -5.51 6.51 0.85
C TYR A 32 -5.63 5.87 -0.53
N ASP A 33 -6.06 4.61 -0.58
CA ASP A 33 -6.13 3.83 -1.81
C ASP A 33 -7.53 3.29 -2.07
N GLU A 34 -7.88 3.24 -3.36
CA GLU A 34 -9.07 2.55 -3.87
C GLU A 34 -8.62 1.55 -4.91
N GLN A 35 -8.74 0.26 -4.59
CA GLN A 35 -8.39 -0.81 -5.52
C GLN A 35 -9.64 -1.31 -6.23
N GLN A 36 -9.63 -1.24 -7.55
CA GLN A 36 -10.78 -1.55 -8.39
C GLN A 36 -11.08 -3.05 -8.41
N PRO A 37 -12.33 -3.43 -8.71
CA PRO A 37 -12.69 -4.85 -8.89
C PRO A 37 -11.80 -5.52 -9.93
N GLY A 38 -11.30 -6.70 -9.60
CA GLY A 38 -10.44 -7.49 -10.47
C GLY A 38 -8.98 -7.02 -10.53
N ALA A 39 -8.63 -5.92 -9.87
CA ALA A 39 -7.28 -5.39 -9.89
C ALA A 39 -6.31 -6.29 -9.12
N ILE A 40 -5.14 -6.49 -9.71
CA ILE A 40 -4.04 -7.25 -9.11
C ILE A 40 -2.81 -6.35 -9.14
N LEU A 41 -2.27 -6.03 -7.98
CA LEU A 41 -1.04 -5.25 -7.91
C LEU A 41 0.17 -6.10 -8.30
N LYS A 42 1.17 -5.48 -8.90
CA LYS A 42 2.42 -6.18 -9.21
C LYS A 42 3.11 -6.61 -7.92
N TRP A 43 3.72 -7.77 -7.94
CA TRP A 43 4.57 -8.22 -6.85
C TRP A 43 5.66 -7.19 -6.57
N HIS A 44 5.79 -6.80 -5.31
CA HIS A 44 6.78 -5.80 -4.90
C HIS A 44 7.15 -5.99 -3.43
N HIS A 45 8.21 -5.31 -3.02
CA HIS A 45 8.57 -5.20 -1.61
C HIS A 45 9.10 -3.80 -1.31
N HIS A 46 9.14 -3.47 -0.03
CA HIS A 46 9.67 -2.20 0.47
C HIS A 46 10.97 -2.48 1.20
N ALA A 47 12.05 -1.80 0.79
CA ALA A 47 13.38 -2.04 1.35
C ALA A 47 13.73 -1.09 2.51
N LYS A 48 13.19 0.12 2.52
CA LYS A 48 13.64 1.21 3.39
C LYS A 48 12.55 1.81 4.28
N ILE A 49 11.32 1.35 4.13
CA ILE A 49 10.19 1.82 4.91
C ILE A 49 9.49 0.64 5.59
N TRP A 50 8.73 0.94 6.63
CA TRP A 50 7.80 0.00 7.23
C TRP A 50 6.38 0.44 6.89
N GLU A 51 5.63 -0.44 6.24
CA GLU A 51 4.27 -0.16 5.82
C GLU A 51 3.26 -0.83 6.75
N THR A 52 2.23 -0.07 7.12
CA THR A 52 1.08 -0.59 7.85
C THR A 52 -0.17 -0.24 7.04
N ILE A 53 -0.99 -1.24 6.74
CA ILE A 53 -2.19 -1.07 5.93
C ILE A 53 -3.41 -1.39 6.77
N TYR A 54 -4.41 -0.51 6.70
CA TYR A 54 -5.69 -0.69 7.37
C TYR A 54 -6.80 -0.75 6.32
N ILE A 55 -7.57 -1.83 6.31
CA ILE A 55 -8.69 -2.00 5.38
C ILE A 55 -9.90 -1.25 5.92
N ILE A 56 -10.39 -0.27 5.15
CA ILE A 56 -11.57 0.54 5.53
C ILE A 56 -12.84 -0.13 5.05
N GLU A 57 -12.86 -0.62 3.82
CA GLU A 57 -14.05 -1.17 3.19
C GLU A 57 -13.66 -2.23 2.18
N GLY A 58 -14.43 -3.31 2.15
CA GLY A 58 -14.26 -4.39 1.20
C GLY A 58 -13.34 -5.49 1.69
N GLU A 59 -12.89 -6.33 0.77
CA GLU A 59 -12.14 -7.54 1.05
C GLU A 59 -11.04 -7.70 0.00
N LEU A 60 -9.81 -7.95 0.47
CA LEU A 60 -8.65 -8.20 -0.38
C LEU A 60 -8.11 -9.61 -0.15
N VAL A 61 -7.52 -10.18 -1.18
CA VAL A 61 -6.68 -11.36 -1.06
C VAL A 61 -5.24 -10.89 -1.03
N VAL A 62 -4.56 -11.15 0.08
CA VAL A 62 -3.15 -10.82 0.27
C VAL A 62 -2.33 -12.05 -0.03
N LYS A 63 -1.31 -11.90 -0.87
CA LYS A 63 -0.35 -12.97 -1.16
C LYS A 63 1.05 -12.51 -0.81
N TRP A 64 1.83 -13.42 -0.26
CA TRP A 64 3.24 -13.15 0.06
C TRP A 64 4.08 -14.40 -0.12
N LYS A 65 5.39 -14.20 -0.27
CA LYS A 65 6.35 -15.29 -0.39
C LYS A 65 7.00 -15.55 0.96
N GLU A 66 6.97 -16.79 1.38
CA GLU A 66 7.53 -17.22 2.65
C GLU A 66 8.13 -18.63 2.48
N SER A 67 9.42 -18.75 2.80
CA SER A 67 10.14 -20.04 2.74
C SER A 67 9.97 -20.76 1.38
N GLY A 68 10.05 -20.01 0.29
CA GLY A 68 9.93 -20.55 -1.07
C GLY A 68 8.50 -20.85 -1.52
N GLU A 69 7.51 -20.56 -0.68
CA GLU A 69 6.10 -20.79 -0.98
C GLU A 69 5.33 -19.49 -1.08
N VAL A 70 4.26 -19.50 -1.86
CA VAL A 70 3.28 -18.42 -1.91
C VAL A 70 2.19 -18.73 -0.89
N LYS A 71 2.05 -17.82 0.08
CA LYS A 71 0.97 -17.88 1.05
C LYS A 71 -0.13 -16.91 0.63
N GLU A 72 -1.35 -17.19 1.05
CA GLU A 72 -2.51 -16.39 0.69
C GLU A 72 -3.46 -16.28 1.87
N GLN A 73 -4.02 -15.09 2.08
CA GLN A 73 -5.02 -14.86 3.12
C GLN A 73 -6.00 -13.79 2.69
N ILE A 74 -7.27 -13.99 3.01
CA ILE A 74 -8.31 -12.99 2.83
C ILE A 74 -8.29 -12.04 4.03
N VAL A 75 -8.27 -10.74 3.75
CA VAL A 75 -8.39 -9.68 4.75
C VAL A 75 -9.60 -8.82 4.42
N LYS A 76 -10.21 -8.24 5.45
CA LYS A 76 -11.46 -7.48 5.31
C LYS A 76 -11.44 -6.23 6.17
N ALA A 77 -12.47 -5.40 6.04
CA ALA A 77 -12.61 -4.16 6.78
C ALA A 77 -12.32 -4.36 8.27
N GLY A 78 -11.45 -3.53 8.82
CA GLY A 78 -10.99 -3.59 10.20
C GLY A 78 -9.67 -4.34 10.39
N ASP A 79 -9.21 -5.08 9.40
CA ASP A 79 -7.94 -5.81 9.50
C ASP A 79 -6.74 -4.91 9.21
N ILE A 80 -5.62 -5.22 9.85
CA ILE A 80 -4.33 -4.58 9.61
C ILE A 80 -3.40 -5.58 8.94
N ILE A 81 -2.65 -5.10 7.93
CA ILE A 81 -1.61 -5.85 7.25
C ILE A 81 -0.28 -5.15 7.50
N GLU A 82 0.73 -5.90 7.91
CA GLU A 82 2.11 -5.43 7.95
C GLU A 82 2.95 -6.32 7.02
N PRO A 83 3.20 -5.87 5.79
CA PRO A 83 3.93 -6.70 4.82
C PRO A 83 5.39 -6.99 5.20
N GLY A 84 5.99 -6.15 6.04
CA GLY A 84 7.41 -6.26 6.33
C GLY A 84 8.25 -5.93 5.10
N HIS A 85 9.36 -6.64 4.93
CA HIS A 85 10.26 -6.46 3.78
C HIS A 85 10.12 -7.57 2.74
N GLY A 86 9.17 -8.47 2.91
CA GLY A 86 8.94 -9.58 1.98
C GLY A 86 8.13 -9.17 0.75
N SER A 87 8.31 -9.92 -0.33
CA SER A 87 7.55 -9.72 -1.56
C SER A 87 6.09 -10.07 -1.36
N HIS A 88 5.20 -9.21 -1.83
CA HIS A 88 3.76 -9.36 -1.65
C HIS A 88 2.97 -8.71 -2.78
N THR A 89 1.69 -9.06 -2.87
CA THR A 89 0.72 -8.46 -3.77
C THR A 89 -0.68 -8.52 -3.17
N PHE A 90 -1.56 -7.65 -3.64
CA PHE A 90 -2.96 -7.60 -3.22
C PHE A 90 -3.85 -7.79 -4.44
N GLU A 91 -4.83 -8.69 -4.33
CA GLU A 91 -5.84 -8.90 -5.35
C GLU A 91 -7.22 -8.53 -4.84
N ASN A 92 -7.95 -7.75 -5.61
CA ASN A 92 -9.38 -7.51 -5.36
C ASN A 92 -10.18 -8.49 -6.21
N ARG A 93 -10.58 -9.62 -5.65
CA ARG A 93 -11.41 -10.63 -6.32
C ARG A 93 -12.90 -10.36 -6.20
N SER A 94 -13.27 -9.28 -5.51
CA SER A 94 -14.68 -8.90 -5.34
C SER A 94 -15.17 -8.07 -6.54
N ASP A 95 -16.45 -7.79 -6.58
CA ASP A 95 -17.08 -6.93 -7.58
C ASP A 95 -17.25 -5.48 -7.10
N GLY A 96 -16.75 -5.16 -5.92
CA GLY A 96 -16.73 -3.82 -5.34
C GLY A 96 -15.34 -3.22 -5.22
N ILE A 97 -15.28 -1.91 -4.99
CA ILE A 97 -14.02 -1.21 -4.72
C ILE A 97 -13.57 -1.52 -3.30
N VAL A 98 -12.28 -1.83 -3.12
CA VAL A 98 -11.68 -1.97 -1.80
C VAL A 98 -10.96 -0.68 -1.43
N LYS A 99 -11.25 -0.16 -0.25
CA LYS A 99 -10.65 1.08 0.26
C LYS A 99 -9.74 0.77 1.43
N PHE A 100 -8.53 1.30 1.39
CA PHE A 100 -7.57 1.09 2.48
C PHE A 100 -6.62 2.26 2.64
N ILE A 101 -6.01 2.34 3.80
CA ILE A 101 -4.99 3.31 4.14
C ILE A 101 -3.65 2.58 4.22
N ALA A 102 -2.62 3.14 3.58
CA ALA A 102 -1.25 2.70 3.72
C ALA A 102 -0.47 3.79 4.46
N PHE A 103 0.01 3.46 5.63
CA PHE A 103 0.86 4.32 6.44
C PHE A 103 2.29 3.85 6.33
N LYS A 104 3.18 4.73 5.84
CA LYS A 104 4.57 4.39 5.59
C LYS A 104 5.48 5.16 6.53
N GLN A 105 6.22 4.43 7.36
CA GLN A 105 7.19 4.99 8.30
C GLN A 105 8.60 4.81 7.75
N PHE A 106 9.42 5.82 7.89
CA PHE A 106 10.81 5.74 7.46
C PHE A 106 11.66 5.04 8.52
N LEU A 107 12.52 4.13 8.08
CA LEU A 107 13.47 3.43 8.95
C LEU A 107 14.72 4.25 9.21
N SER A 108 14.95 5.30 8.43
CA SER A 108 16.04 6.25 8.59
C SER A 108 15.50 7.67 8.45
N ARG A 109 16.00 8.61 9.24
CA ARG A 109 15.60 10.02 9.15
C ARG A 109 16.31 10.79 8.04
N LYS A 110 17.30 10.18 7.39
CA LYS A 110 18.08 10.84 6.36
C LYS A 110 17.36 10.74 5.02
N ASN A 111 17.03 11.89 4.42
CA ASN A 111 16.44 12.00 3.07
C ASN A 111 15.16 11.16 2.92
N MET A 112 14.27 11.26 3.88
CA MET A 112 13.08 10.41 3.94
C MET A 112 12.17 10.56 2.73
N GLN A 113 11.98 11.78 2.23
CA GLN A 113 11.14 12.00 1.05
C GLN A 113 11.74 11.42 -0.23
N GLU A 114 13.05 11.36 -0.32
CA GLU A 114 13.73 10.72 -1.46
C GLU A 114 13.55 9.21 -1.45
N MET A 115 13.44 8.61 -0.26
CA MET A 115 13.32 7.17 -0.14
C MET A 115 11.99 6.63 -0.64
N ILE A 116 10.93 7.41 -0.54
CA ILE A 116 9.57 6.95 -0.90
C ILE A 116 9.49 6.53 -2.36
N GLY A 117 10.01 7.35 -3.28
CA GLY A 117 9.98 7.03 -4.70
C GLY A 117 10.94 5.91 -5.11
N LYS A 118 11.90 5.57 -4.26
CA LYS A 118 12.96 4.60 -4.56
C LYS A 118 12.89 3.33 -3.73
N ASP A 119 12.02 3.31 -2.72
CA ASP A 119 11.92 2.21 -1.78
C ASP A 119 11.19 1.00 -2.34
N LYS A 120 10.14 1.25 -3.12
CA LYS A 120 9.35 0.18 -3.70
C LYS A 120 10.10 -0.53 -4.81
N VAL A 121 10.25 -1.83 -4.67
CA VAL A 121 10.93 -2.68 -5.65
C VAL A 121 9.89 -3.65 -6.21
N TYR A 122 9.75 -3.67 -7.53
CA TYR A 122 8.89 -4.64 -8.21
C TYR A 122 9.65 -5.93 -8.43
N ASP A 123 9.04 -7.03 -8.06
CA ASP A 123 9.61 -8.36 -8.16
C ASP A 123 8.95 -9.13 -9.30
N GLU A 124 9.75 -9.84 -10.05
CA GLU A 124 9.27 -10.67 -11.17
C GLU A 124 8.91 -12.08 -10.72
#